data_2fabe23f805606eebdf9475cd04fae92
#
_entry.id   2fabe23f805606eebdf9475cd04fae92
#
_cell.length_a   1.000
_cell.length_b   1.000
_cell.length_c   1.000
_cell.angle_alpha   90.00
_cell.angle_beta   90.00
_cell.angle_gamma   90.00
#
_symmetry.space_group_name_H-M   'P 1'
#
loop_
_entity.id
_entity.type
_entity.pdbx_description
1 polymer ?
#
loop_
_entity_poly.entity_id
_entity_poly.type
_entity_poly.pdbx_seq_one_letter_code
_entity_poly.pdbx_strand_id
1 'polypeptide(L)'
;MGAAWHRCDMRRRRQAARLLGHANPRRVLALIGVEVVRAVLPLGVIAVIGVLVGRVVEGGGIAVPLAAMSALLLVQQLVAPLRAAVQWSVIREVDGEVRSRAMEAACRPAGIASLEDSVTLNLLALAGGNIDKHWDATPGGAAAAFVALGARYVQLAGAAVVLAQVSVPVTAGLLALVIPSFVLCRRWAGLRIQVHRDTLGVGRASRYTAGIANAPPYAKEARLFSLVRWIHDRYGGQWDQITTPRRAVSRITVRRTVTLLVALSPLVALACVAVGRAGLDGDPGPQGLAVAFQATLLLLAILDPRGEETYQLDFGLAAHDALVEVEQRIAAMAPLGRTRSGRSAIGLPSGAISLSGVSFSYGGTTKVLDRLDLTIPAGTSVAIVGVNGAGKTTLVKLLAGLYELEAGEITVDGIALDELDLRSWRRQLAVIFQDFLRYELSAADNVGFGGPSVARDGDALDRVAARAGVADVVSSLPGGWDTPLARQYTGGADLSGGQWQRVALARALYAVEAGARVLVLDEPTANLDVRAEAELFRDFLQLTSGLTTILISHRFSTVRHADLICVLDGGRVVEQGSHEDLVAAGGRYARLFGLQAARFRD
;
A
#
# COMPACT_ATOMS: atom_id res chain seq x y z
N MET A 1 8.01 27.97 22.58
CA MET A 1 7.85 27.53 21.17
C MET A 1 9.17 27.03 20.55
N GLY A 2 10.35 27.58 20.81
CA GLY A 2 11.62 27.13 20.25
C GLY A 2 12.04 25.71 20.62
N ALA A 3 11.91 25.32 21.89
CA ALA A 3 12.33 23.99 22.38
C ALA A 3 11.49 22.81 21.84
N ALA A 4 10.22 23.02 21.53
CA ALA A 4 9.36 21.99 20.93
C ALA A 4 9.73 21.77 19.44
N TRP A 5 10.09 22.83 18.74
CA TRP A 5 10.53 22.76 17.35
C TRP A 5 11.88 22.05 17.20
N HIS A 6 12.86 22.35 18.07
CA HIS A 6 14.15 21.66 18.08
C HIS A 6 14.01 20.16 18.36
N ARG A 7 13.12 19.79 19.27
CA ARG A 7 12.84 18.36 19.55
C ARG A 7 12.20 17.65 18.36
N CYS A 8 11.30 18.30 17.64
CA CYS A 8 10.68 17.75 16.44
C CYS A 8 11.69 17.56 15.30
N ASP A 9 12.57 18.54 15.06
CA ASP A 9 13.60 18.45 14.00
C ASP A 9 14.64 17.35 14.31
N MET A 10 15.09 17.23 15.58
CA MET A 10 16.00 16.17 16.00
C MET A 10 15.37 14.78 15.88
N ARG A 11 14.07 14.63 16.22
CA ARG A 11 13.36 13.37 16.05
C ARG A 11 13.32 12.95 14.58
N ARG A 12 13.00 13.88 13.69
CA ARG A 12 12.98 13.66 12.23
C ARG A 12 14.35 13.26 11.68
N ARG A 13 15.41 13.93 12.11
CA ARG A 13 16.79 13.57 11.71
C ARG A 13 17.18 12.18 12.16
N ARG A 14 16.81 11.78 13.39
CA ARG A 14 17.03 10.43 13.90
C ARG A 14 16.24 9.39 13.11
N GLN A 15 15.03 9.69 12.71
CA GLN A 15 14.21 8.80 11.86
C GLN A 15 14.86 8.61 10.48
N ALA A 16 15.27 9.70 9.82
CA ALA A 16 15.97 9.61 8.52
C ALA A 16 17.28 8.81 8.63
N ALA A 17 18.06 9.00 9.70
CA ALA A 17 19.26 8.21 9.95
C ALA A 17 18.97 6.72 10.16
N ARG A 18 17.86 6.38 10.86
CA ARG A 18 17.44 4.98 11.02
C ARG A 18 17.04 4.35 9.69
N LEU A 19 16.41 5.09 8.79
CA LEU A 19 16.05 4.60 7.46
C LEU A 19 17.29 4.19 6.66
N LEU A 20 18.42 4.89 6.80
CA LEU A 20 19.70 4.49 6.16
C LEU A 20 20.20 3.13 6.65
N GLY A 21 19.84 2.71 7.88
CA GLY A 21 20.19 1.40 8.41
C GLY A 21 19.54 0.22 7.68
N HIS A 22 18.51 0.45 6.86
CA HIS A 22 17.88 -0.57 6.03
C HIS A 22 18.58 -0.77 4.68
N ALA A 23 19.54 0.09 4.32
CA ALA A 23 20.32 -0.02 3.10
C ALA A 23 21.70 -0.65 3.38
N ASN A 24 22.32 -1.22 2.35
CA ASN A 24 23.65 -1.78 2.43
C ASN A 24 24.67 -0.72 2.88
N PRO A 25 25.43 -0.92 3.97
CA PRO A 25 26.36 0.08 4.52
C PRO A 25 27.41 0.54 3.53
N ARG A 26 27.85 -0.32 2.60
CA ARG A 26 28.82 0.07 1.54
C ARG A 26 28.21 1.09 0.57
N ARG A 27 26.93 0.95 0.22
CA ARG A 27 26.21 1.89 -0.66
C ARG A 27 25.94 3.21 0.07
N VAL A 28 25.61 3.16 1.36
CA VAL A 28 25.46 4.37 2.19
C VAL A 28 26.79 5.14 2.29
N LEU A 29 27.90 4.44 2.52
CA LEU A 29 29.23 5.07 2.54
C LEU A 29 29.61 5.66 1.18
N ALA A 30 29.31 4.95 0.09
CA ALA A 30 29.51 5.49 -1.27
C ALA A 30 28.69 6.77 -1.51
N LEU A 31 27.40 6.79 -1.07
CA LEU A 31 26.56 7.97 -1.16
C LEU A 31 27.14 9.14 -0.37
N ILE A 32 27.56 8.91 0.86
CA ILE A 32 28.21 9.93 1.70
C ILE A 32 29.46 10.45 1.00
N GLY A 33 30.32 9.57 0.49
CA GLY A 33 31.55 9.97 -0.21
C GLY A 33 31.27 10.85 -1.44
N VAL A 34 30.32 10.44 -2.30
CA VAL A 34 29.94 11.21 -3.48
C VAL A 34 29.31 12.55 -3.10
N GLU A 35 28.47 12.60 -2.07
CA GLU A 35 27.87 13.86 -1.60
C GLU A 35 28.90 14.80 -0.96
N VAL A 36 29.91 14.28 -0.26
CA VAL A 36 31.03 15.08 0.27
C VAL A 36 31.86 15.67 -0.88
N VAL A 37 32.20 14.86 -1.90
CA VAL A 37 32.89 15.36 -3.08
C VAL A 37 32.08 16.47 -3.75
N ARG A 38 30.78 16.28 -3.93
CA ARG A 38 29.87 17.28 -4.49
C ARG A 38 29.85 18.57 -3.67
N ALA A 39 29.96 18.48 -2.35
CA ALA A 39 29.95 19.65 -1.47
C ALA A 39 31.26 20.47 -1.53
N VAL A 40 32.39 19.78 -1.70
CA VAL A 40 33.73 20.40 -1.69
C VAL A 40 34.10 20.97 -3.06
N LEU A 41 33.70 20.34 -4.15
CA LEU A 41 34.07 20.78 -5.52
C LEU A 41 33.79 22.27 -5.81
N PRO A 42 32.62 22.85 -5.48
CA PRO A 42 32.34 24.26 -5.71
C PRO A 42 33.29 25.19 -4.93
N LEU A 43 33.73 24.77 -3.73
CA LEU A 43 34.70 25.55 -2.93
C LEU A 43 36.08 25.57 -3.62
N GLY A 44 36.48 24.44 -4.19
CA GLY A 44 37.69 24.35 -5.02
C GLY A 44 37.63 25.25 -6.25
N VAL A 45 36.47 25.26 -6.93
CA VAL A 45 36.23 26.17 -8.08
C VAL A 45 36.39 27.66 -7.67
N ILE A 46 35.79 28.05 -6.54
CA ILE A 46 35.90 29.41 -5.99
C ILE A 46 37.37 29.77 -5.73
N ALA A 47 38.14 28.90 -5.11
CA ALA A 47 39.56 29.11 -4.83
C ALA A 47 40.38 29.27 -6.14
N VAL A 48 40.16 28.40 -7.12
CA VAL A 48 40.87 28.44 -8.41
C VAL A 48 40.52 29.72 -9.22
N ILE A 49 39.26 30.16 -9.18
CA ILE A 49 38.85 31.41 -9.83
C ILE A 49 39.55 32.61 -9.17
N GLY A 50 39.66 32.63 -7.82
CA GLY A 50 40.43 33.64 -7.14
C GLY A 50 41.86 33.70 -7.64
N VAL A 51 42.55 32.55 -7.69
CA VAL A 51 43.93 32.46 -8.21
C VAL A 51 44.03 32.93 -9.68
N LEU A 52 43.05 32.52 -10.52
CA LEU A 52 43.03 32.91 -11.93
C LEU A 52 42.92 34.44 -12.09
N VAL A 53 42.01 35.09 -11.35
CA VAL A 53 41.82 36.52 -11.37
C VAL A 53 43.11 37.25 -10.92
N GLY A 54 43.73 36.78 -9.83
CA GLY A 54 45.00 37.34 -9.36
C GLY A 54 46.10 37.28 -10.42
N ARG A 55 46.28 36.12 -11.05
CA ARG A 55 47.28 35.94 -12.13
C ARG A 55 47.01 36.80 -13.36
N VAL A 56 45.73 36.98 -13.73
CA VAL A 56 45.37 37.87 -14.85
C VAL A 56 45.74 39.32 -14.54
N VAL A 57 45.50 39.82 -13.32
CA VAL A 57 45.81 41.18 -12.90
C VAL A 57 47.31 41.40 -12.80
N GLU A 58 48.07 40.43 -12.32
CA GLU A 58 49.53 40.47 -12.17
C GLU A 58 50.27 40.23 -13.52
N GLY A 59 49.54 39.94 -14.61
CA GLY A 59 50.17 39.61 -15.90
C GLY A 59 50.89 38.25 -15.91
N GLY A 60 50.56 37.37 -14.95
CA GLY A 60 51.18 36.05 -14.80
C GLY A 60 50.59 34.96 -15.72
N GLY A 61 51.20 33.77 -15.72
CA GLY A 61 50.75 32.66 -16.52
C GLY A 61 49.39 32.11 -16.06
N ILE A 62 48.40 32.06 -16.96
CA ILE A 62 47.01 31.63 -16.71
C ILE A 62 46.74 30.14 -17.04
N ALA A 63 47.67 29.48 -17.73
CA ALA A 63 47.44 28.11 -18.22
C ALA A 63 47.18 27.10 -17.10
N VAL A 64 47.91 27.14 -16.01
CA VAL A 64 47.77 26.21 -14.89
C VAL A 64 46.42 26.41 -14.13
N PRO A 65 46.03 27.62 -13.71
CA PRO A 65 44.71 27.80 -13.09
C PRO A 65 43.56 27.49 -14.04
N LEU A 66 43.68 27.76 -15.33
CA LEU A 66 42.67 27.45 -16.33
C LEU A 66 42.51 25.91 -16.48
N ALA A 67 43.63 25.21 -16.55
CA ALA A 67 43.63 23.74 -16.59
C ALA A 67 43.01 23.11 -15.31
N ALA A 68 43.36 23.66 -14.13
CA ALA A 68 42.79 23.23 -12.86
C ALA A 68 41.27 23.48 -12.79
N MET A 69 40.80 24.65 -13.24
CA MET A 69 39.39 24.99 -13.33
C MET A 69 38.64 24.01 -14.26
N SER A 70 39.20 23.78 -15.46
CA SER A 70 38.63 22.84 -16.43
C SER A 70 38.54 21.42 -15.86
N ALA A 71 39.58 20.96 -15.16
CA ALA A 71 39.57 19.64 -14.49
C ALA A 71 38.50 19.58 -13.39
N LEU A 72 38.36 20.59 -12.53
CA LEU A 72 37.34 20.63 -11.49
C LEU A 72 35.91 20.60 -12.08
N LEU A 73 35.67 21.40 -13.12
CA LEU A 73 34.38 21.43 -13.81
C LEU A 73 34.06 20.07 -14.48
N LEU A 74 35.06 19.41 -15.08
CA LEU A 74 34.91 18.08 -15.66
C LEU A 74 34.56 17.05 -14.56
N VAL A 75 35.27 17.06 -13.45
CA VAL A 75 34.97 16.19 -12.31
C VAL A 75 33.55 16.44 -11.79
N GLN A 76 33.14 17.70 -11.69
CA GLN A 76 31.78 18.07 -11.26
C GLN A 76 30.71 17.47 -12.18
N GLN A 77 30.93 17.45 -13.49
CA GLN A 77 30.02 16.83 -14.46
C GLN A 77 29.99 15.30 -14.35
N LEU A 78 31.12 14.67 -14.04
CA LEU A 78 31.20 13.22 -13.83
C LEU A 78 30.56 12.75 -12.52
N VAL A 79 30.63 13.58 -11.48
CA VAL A 79 30.02 13.27 -10.17
C VAL A 79 28.50 13.24 -10.23
N ALA A 80 27.86 14.04 -11.09
CA ALA A 80 26.40 14.11 -11.17
C ALA A 80 25.72 12.77 -11.54
N PRO A 81 26.10 12.06 -12.63
CA PRO A 81 25.51 10.76 -12.95
C PRO A 81 25.90 9.67 -11.93
N LEU A 82 27.13 9.68 -11.41
CA LEU A 82 27.56 8.76 -10.35
C LEU A 82 26.70 8.92 -9.09
N ARG A 83 26.47 10.15 -8.68
CA ARG A 83 25.55 10.48 -7.57
C ARG A 83 24.17 9.88 -7.81
N ALA A 84 23.59 10.13 -8.99
CA ALA A 84 22.27 9.61 -9.33
C ALA A 84 22.21 8.08 -9.20
N ALA A 85 23.19 7.37 -9.76
CA ALA A 85 23.23 5.90 -9.71
C ALA A 85 23.32 5.35 -8.27
N VAL A 86 24.21 5.91 -7.46
CA VAL A 86 24.38 5.51 -6.04
C VAL A 86 23.15 5.87 -5.23
N GLN A 87 22.59 7.06 -5.41
CA GLN A 87 21.39 7.52 -4.73
C GLN A 87 20.20 6.61 -5.04
N TRP A 88 19.97 6.27 -6.31
CA TRP A 88 18.90 5.37 -6.72
C TRP A 88 19.05 3.97 -6.11
N SER A 89 20.27 3.47 -5.95
CA SER A 89 20.49 2.16 -5.32
C SER A 89 20.06 2.16 -3.86
N VAL A 90 20.39 3.21 -3.09
CA VAL A 90 19.98 3.36 -1.68
C VAL A 90 18.47 3.56 -1.57
N ILE A 91 17.88 4.40 -2.41
CA ILE A 91 16.42 4.64 -2.44
C ILE A 91 15.66 3.33 -2.62
N ARG A 92 16.04 2.51 -3.62
CA ARG A 92 15.36 1.25 -3.92
C ARG A 92 15.44 0.24 -2.78
N GLU A 93 16.57 0.14 -2.08
CA GLU A 93 16.72 -0.77 -0.94
C GLU A 93 15.80 -0.36 0.22
N VAL A 94 15.83 0.93 0.59
CA VAL A 94 14.98 1.45 1.69
C VAL A 94 13.51 1.35 1.33
N ASP A 95 13.12 1.72 0.11
CA ASP A 95 11.72 1.68 -0.32
C ASP A 95 11.22 0.24 -0.43
N GLY A 96 12.06 -0.69 -0.86
CA GLY A 96 11.75 -2.13 -0.89
C GLY A 96 11.45 -2.67 0.50
N GLU A 97 12.27 -2.35 1.49
CA GLU A 97 12.07 -2.75 2.88
C GLU A 97 10.80 -2.14 3.48
N VAL A 98 10.58 -0.83 3.29
CA VAL A 98 9.36 -0.15 3.77
C VAL A 98 8.11 -0.74 3.13
N ARG A 99 8.16 -1.07 1.84
CA ARG A 99 7.05 -1.73 1.13
C ARG A 99 6.79 -3.13 1.68
N SER A 100 7.83 -3.92 1.88
CA SER A 100 7.73 -5.26 2.48
C SER A 100 7.07 -5.19 3.85
N ARG A 101 7.50 -4.27 4.71
CA ARG A 101 6.88 -4.03 6.03
C ARG A 101 5.43 -3.58 5.93
N ALA A 102 5.08 -2.72 4.97
CA ALA A 102 3.70 -2.29 4.77
C ALA A 102 2.79 -3.46 4.35
N MET A 103 3.27 -4.34 3.44
CA MET A 103 2.56 -5.55 3.05
C MET A 103 2.44 -6.53 4.23
N GLU A 104 3.52 -6.74 4.97
CA GLU A 104 3.50 -7.59 6.17
C GLU A 104 2.52 -7.06 7.21
N ALA A 105 2.53 -5.75 7.50
CA ALA A 105 1.60 -5.11 8.42
C ALA A 105 0.14 -5.30 7.98
N ALA A 106 -0.16 -5.17 6.68
CA ALA A 106 -1.50 -5.37 6.13
C ALA A 106 -1.96 -6.84 6.23
N CYS A 107 -1.04 -7.81 6.05
CA CYS A 107 -1.34 -9.25 6.05
C CYS A 107 -1.22 -9.91 7.44
N ARG A 108 -0.63 -9.22 8.42
CA ARG A 108 -0.38 -9.75 9.77
C ARG A 108 -1.64 -10.04 10.59
N PRO A 109 -2.68 -9.18 10.57
CA PRO A 109 -3.91 -9.46 11.30
C PRO A 109 -4.59 -10.73 10.83
N ALA A 110 -5.12 -11.49 11.75
CA ALA A 110 -5.92 -12.65 11.42
C ALA A 110 -7.26 -12.26 10.77
N GLY A 111 -7.85 -11.13 11.16
CA GLY A 111 -9.09 -10.59 10.61
C GLY A 111 -8.89 -9.59 9.48
N ILE A 112 -9.98 -9.22 8.81
CA ILE A 112 -10.01 -8.26 7.69
C ILE A 112 -10.54 -6.87 8.08
N ALA A 113 -11.04 -6.69 9.30
CA ALA A 113 -11.66 -5.44 9.76
C ALA A 113 -10.72 -4.22 9.64
N SER A 114 -9.41 -4.41 9.85
CA SER A 114 -8.41 -3.34 9.68
C SER A 114 -8.27 -2.87 8.24
N LEU A 115 -8.53 -3.73 7.25
CA LEU A 115 -8.50 -3.39 5.82
C LEU A 115 -9.81 -2.79 5.32
N GLU A 116 -10.87 -2.82 6.12
CA GLU A 116 -12.14 -2.13 5.83
C GLU A 116 -12.18 -0.73 6.46
N ASP A 117 -11.27 -0.43 7.42
CA ASP A 117 -11.16 0.90 8.02
C ASP A 117 -10.57 1.92 7.04
N SER A 118 -11.34 2.97 6.76
CA SER A 118 -10.96 4.01 5.79
C SER A 118 -9.69 4.77 6.18
N VAL A 119 -9.43 4.94 7.48
CA VAL A 119 -8.22 5.62 7.98
C VAL A 119 -7.00 4.75 7.75
N THR A 120 -7.07 3.46 8.08
CA THR A 120 -6.00 2.49 7.84
C THR A 120 -5.68 2.39 6.34
N LEU A 121 -6.69 2.33 5.47
CA LEU A 121 -6.49 2.33 4.01
C LEU A 121 -5.83 3.62 3.50
N ASN A 122 -6.17 4.79 4.06
CA ASN A 122 -5.52 6.05 3.70
C ASN A 122 -4.05 6.06 4.14
N LEU A 123 -3.76 5.58 5.35
CA LEU A 123 -2.40 5.49 5.87
C LEU A 123 -1.56 4.48 5.08
N LEU A 124 -2.10 3.31 4.74
CA LEU A 124 -1.45 2.32 3.87
C LEU A 124 -1.14 2.91 2.48
N ALA A 125 -2.08 3.67 1.90
CA ALA A 125 -1.85 4.35 0.63
C ALA A 125 -0.75 5.42 0.72
N LEU A 126 -0.59 6.08 1.88
CA LEU A 126 0.50 7.04 2.12
C LEU A 126 1.82 6.31 2.37
N ALA A 127 1.81 5.25 3.19
CA ALA A 127 2.99 4.46 3.55
C ALA A 127 3.57 3.70 2.36
N GLY A 128 2.70 3.11 1.51
CA GLY A 128 3.12 2.42 0.29
C GLY A 128 3.77 3.35 -0.72
N GLY A 129 3.60 4.67 -0.54
CA GLY A 129 4.04 5.70 -1.47
C GLY A 129 3.37 5.54 -2.84
N ASN A 130 3.32 6.57 -3.64
CA ASN A 130 3.06 6.41 -5.07
C ASN A 130 4.36 5.94 -5.75
N ILE A 131 4.89 4.80 -5.30
CA ILE A 131 6.21 4.27 -5.73
C ILE A 131 6.25 4.02 -7.25
N ASP A 132 5.08 3.92 -7.88
CA ASP A 132 4.96 3.81 -9.33
C ASP A 132 5.08 5.17 -10.05
N LYS A 133 5.08 6.29 -9.32
CA LYS A 133 5.27 7.63 -9.87
C LYS A 133 6.64 8.16 -9.47
N HIS A 134 7.51 8.32 -10.45
CA HIS A 134 8.89 8.81 -10.33
C HIS A 134 9.06 10.18 -9.64
N TRP A 135 7.97 10.87 -9.29
CA TRP A 135 7.93 12.25 -8.79
C TRP A 135 7.47 12.38 -7.34
N ASP A 136 7.10 11.28 -6.68
CA ASP A 136 6.64 11.34 -5.28
C ASP A 136 7.81 11.08 -4.32
N ALA A 137 7.81 11.83 -3.21
CA ALA A 137 8.79 11.64 -2.16
C ALA A 137 8.54 10.30 -1.44
N THR A 138 9.60 9.50 -1.34
CA THR A 138 9.58 8.17 -0.73
C THR A 138 10.43 8.13 0.55
N PRO A 139 10.24 7.14 1.44
CA PRO A 139 11.12 6.96 2.60
C PRO A 139 12.60 6.82 2.23
N GLY A 140 12.91 6.11 1.12
CA GLY A 140 14.26 6.01 0.59
C GLY A 140 14.78 7.35 0.08
N GLY A 141 13.91 8.14 -0.58
CA GLY A 141 14.18 9.52 -0.96
C GLY A 141 14.52 10.40 0.25
N ALA A 142 13.79 10.24 1.37
CA ALA A 142 14.08 10.95 2.61
C ALA A 142 15.45 10.56 3.20
N ALA A 143 15.79 9.28 3.17
CA ALA A 143 17.09 8.80 3.64
C ALA A 143 18.24 9.38 2.81
N ALA A 144 18.13 9.37 1.49
CA ALA A 144 19.13 9.96 0.59
C ALA A 144 19.21 11.50 0.74
N ALA A 145 18.06 12.17 0.85
CA ALA A 145 17.98 13.61 1.06
C ALA A 145 18.60 14.05 2.39
N PHE A 146 18.53 13.23 3.42
CA PHE A 146 19.20 13.50 4.70
C PHE A 146 20.72 13.60 4.54
N VAL A 147 21.33 12.69 3.76
CA VAL A 147 22.78 12.72 3.45
C VAL A 147 23.11 13.95 2.60
N ALA A 148 22.31 14.22 1.56
CA ALA A 148 22.50 15.35 0.67
C ALA A 148 22.39 16.71 1.41
N LEU A 149 21.45 16.84 2.37
CA LEU A 149 21.34 18.01 3.23
C LEU A 149 22.55 18.17 4.15
N GLY A 150 23.07 17.06 4.70
CA GLY A 150 24.32 17.08 5.48
C GLY A 150 25.48 17.65 4.66
N ALA A 151 25.67 17.16 3.44
CA ALA A 151 26.69 17.65 2.52
C ALA A 151 26.48 19.14 2.16
N ARG A 152 25.24 19.57 1.96
CA ARG A 152 24.90 20.98 1.71
C ARG A 152 25.26 21.89 2.89
N TYR A 153 25.07 21.44 4.14
CA TYR A 153 25.53 22.21 5.30
C TYR A 153 27.07 22.32 5.37
N VAL A 154 27.78 21.25 5.01
CA VAL A 154 29.26 21.29 4.91
C VAL A 154 29.70 22.30 3.85
N GLN A 155 29.07 22.29 2.68
CA GLN A 155 29.32 23.25 1.61
C GLN A 155 29.12 24.70 2.07
N LEU A 156 28.04 24.95 2.80
CA LEU A 156 27.73 26.32 3.32
C LEU A 156 28.71 26.75 4.40
N ALA A 157 29.09 25.85 5.29
CA ALA A 157 30.13 26.16 6.28
C ALA A 157 31.46 26.48 5.59
N GLY A 158 31.82 25.71 4.54
CA GLY A 158 33.00 25.99 3.73
C GLY A 158 32.93 27.36 3.03
N ALA A 159 31.79 27.72 2.43
CA ALA A 159 31.57 29.02 1.81
C ALA A 159 31.69 30.18 2.83
N ALA A 160 31.13 29.99 4.04
CA ALA A 160 31.25 30.97 5.12
C ALA A 160 32.70 31.12 5.58
N VAL A 161 33.47 30.06 5.70
CA VAL A 161 34.90 30.12 6.04
C VAL A 161 35.69 30.85 4.96
N VAL A 162 35.44 30.54 3.68
CA VAL A 162 36.11 31.23 2.55
C VAL A 162 35.76 32.71 2.54
N LEU A 163 34.51 33.09 2.77
CA LEU A 163 34.09 34.49 2.82
C LEU A 163 34.66 35.21 4.05
N ALA A 164 34.80 34.53 5.19
CA ALA A 164 35.37 35.09 6.40
C ALA A 164 36.87 35.45 6.26
N GLN A 165 37.61 34.77 5.39
CA GLN A 165 38.98 35.10 5.05
C GLN A 165 39.08 36.45 4.33
N VAL A 166 38.02 36.85 3.62
CA VAL A 166 37.96 38.13 2.94
C VAL A 166 37.39 39.23 3.86
N SER A 167 36.27 38.93 4.58
CA SER A 167 35.65 39.91 5.49
C SER A 167 34.79 39.22 6.54
N VAL A 168 35.23 39.18 7.78
CA VAL A 168 34.50 38.64 8.91
C VAL A 168 33.17 39.37 9.17
N PRO A 169 33.12 40.74 9.16
CA PRO A 169 31.85 41.44 9.39
C PRO A 169 30.79 41.16 8.33
N VAL A 170 31.16 41.05 7.06
CA VAL A 170 30.25 40.73 5.96
C VAL A 170 29.72 39.30 6.12
N THR A 171 30.59 38.35 6.45
CA THR A 171 30.21 36.96 6.69
C THR A 171 29.22 36.85 7.85
N ALA A 172 29.52 37.50 8.98
CA ALA A 172 28.62 37.48 10.14
C ALA A 172 27.25 38.09 9.83
N GLY A 173 27.24 39.22 9.10
CA GLY A 173 26.00 39.87 8.64
C GLY A 173 25.18 39.00 7.71
N LEU A 174 25.79 38.33 6.73
CA LEU A 174 25.10 37.40 5.83
C LEU A 174 24.57 36.15 6.57
N LEU A 175 25.34 35.58 7.48
CA LEU A 175 24.88 34.45 8.29
C LEU A 175 23.72 34.83 9.21
N ALA A 176 23.78 36.00 9.87
CA ALA A 176 22.70 36.52 10.69
C ALA A 176 21.40 36.72 9.90
N LEU A 177 21.49 36.88 8.59
CA LEU A 177 20.39 37.05 7.67
C LEU A 177 19.88 35.72 7.12
N VAL A 178 20.78 34.86 6.64
CA VAL A 178 20.48 33.60 5.94
C VAL A 178 19.90 32.56 6.89
N ILE A 179 20.46 32.44 8.11
CA ILE A 179 20.03 31.39 9.05
C ILE A 179 18.56 31.56 9.50
N PRO A 180 18.11 32.75 9.99
CA PRO A 180 16.69 32.93 10.34
C PRO A 180 15.76 32.80 9.15
N SER A 181 16.19 33.25 7.97
CA SER A 181 15.41 33.14 6.73
C SER A 181 15.20 31.69 6.33
N PHE A 182 16.23 30.87 6.41
CA PHE A 182 16.16 29.45 6.17
C PHE A 182 15.21 28.73 7.16
N VAL A 183 15.32 29.05 8.47
CA VAL A 183 14.42 28.51 9.49
C VAL A 183 12.96 28.88 9.21
N LEU A 184 12.71 30.12 8.78
CA LEU A 184 11.38 30.60 8.44
C LEU A 184 10.82 29.88 7.21
N CYS A 185 11.59 29.69 6.15
CA CYS A 185 11.22 28.94 4.96
C CYS A 185 10.88 27.47 5.30
N ARG A 186 11.65 26.84 6.18
CA ARG A 186 11.34 25.46 6.63
C ARG A 186 10.04 25.36 7.42
N ARG A 187 9.69 26.36 8.24
CA ARG A 187 8.41 26.38 8.95
C ARG A 187 7.22 26.42 7.98
N TRP A 188 7.34 27.15 6.87
CA TRP A 188 6.28 27.23 5.86
C TRP A 188 6.12 25.92 5.06
N ALA A 189 7.18 25.13 4.94
CA ALA A 189 7.11 23.83 4.28
C ALA A 189 6.16 22.84 5.00
N GLY A 190 6.03 22.94 6.33
CA GLY A 190 5.11 22.12 7.12
C GLY A 190 3.64 22.24 6.71
N LEU A 191 3.20 23.42 6.24
CA LEU A 191 1.84 23.64 5.75
C LEU A 191 1.51 22.77 4.51
N ARG A 192 2.50 22.46 3.68
CA ARG A 192 2.34 21.61 2.49
C ARG A 192 2.03 20.17 2.86
N ILE A 193 2.67 19.66 3.91
CA ILE A 193 2.45 18.29 4.41
C ILE A 193 1.03 18.15 4.96
N GLN A 194 0.57 19.14 5.73
CA GLN A 194 -0.78 19.13 6.28
C GLN A 194 -1.84 19.06 5.18
N VAL A 195 -1.76 19.96 4.18
CA VAL A 195 -2.67 19.95 3.03
C VAL A 195 -2.60 18.63 2.26
N HIS A 196 -1.42 18.03 2.16
CA HIS A 196 -1.29 16.73 1.51
C HIS A 196 -2.05 15.64 2.28
N ARG A 197 -1.90 15.59 3.61
CA ARG A 197 -2.64 14.63 4.47
C ARG A 197 -4.16 14.82 4.36
N ASP A 198 -4.63 16.07 4.41
CA ASP A 198 -6.06 16.40 4.34
C ASP A 198 -6.69 16.02 3.00
N THR A 199 -5.90 15.93 1.92
CA THR A 199 -6.38 15.59 0.57
C THR A 199 -6.22 14.10 0.20
N LEU A 200 -5.74 13.21 1.10
CA LEU A 200 -5.50 11.79 0.81
C LEU A 200 -6.78 11.04 0.41
N GLY A 201 -7.89 11.27 1.11
CA GLY A 201 -9.17 10.63 0.80
C GLY A 201 -9.67 10.97 -0.61
N VAL A 202 -9.61 12.26 -0.97
CA VAL A 202 -9.98 12.72 -2.32
C VAL A 202 -9.00 12.18 -3.36
N GLY A 203 -7.71 12.08 -3.04
CA GLY A 203 -6.70 11.48 -3.92
C GLY A 203 -6.98 10.01 -4.24
N ARG A 204 -7.50 9.23 -3.27
CA ARG A 204 -7.92 7.85 -3.51
C ARG A 204 -9.16 7.79 -4.41
N ALA A 205 -10.16 8.63 -4.16
CA ALA A 205 -11.35 8.73 -5.01
C ALA A 205 -11.01 9.15 -6.45
N SER A 206 -10.07 10.10 -6.62
CA SER A 206 -9.59 10.53 -7.93
C SER A 206 -8.88 9.41 -8.70
N ARG A 207 -8.05 8.61 -8.03
CA ARG A 207 -7.41 7.42 -8.64
C ARG A 207 -8.43 6.37 -9.08
N TYR A 208 -9.45 6.11 -8.26
CA TYR A 208 -10.54 5.22 -8.64
C TYR A 208 -11.28 5.73 -9.89
N THR A 209 -11.63 7.03 -9.93
CA THR A 209 -12.29 7.64 -11.09
C THR A 209 -11.42 7.54 -12.35
N ALA A 210 -10.11 7.79 -12.25
CA ALA A 210 -9.17 7.58 -13.35
C ALA A 210 -9.08 6.09 -13.76
N GLY A 211 -9.16 5.17 -12.81
CA GLY A 211 -9.20 3.72 -13.04
C GLY A 211 -10.40 3.30 -13.89
N ILE A 212 -11.57 3.90 -13.69
CA ILE A 212 -12.77 3.63 -14.51
C ILE A 212 -12.51 3.94 -16.00
N ALA A 213 -11.72 4.98 -16.30
CA ALA A 213 -11.38 5.32 -17.67
C ALA A 213 -10.37 4.34 -18.31
N ASN A 214 -9.43 3.81 -17.53
CA ASN A 214 -8.23 3.15 -18.03
C ASN A 214 -8.20 1.63 -17.78
N ALA A 215 -9.03 1.09 -16.87
CA ALA A 215 -8.99 -0.33 -16.55
C ALA A 215 -9.99 -1.16 -17.38
N PRO A 216 -9.58 -2.31 -17.93
CA PRO A 216 -10.40 -3.17 -18.77
C PRO A 216 -11.76 -3.58 -18.19
N PRO A 217 -11.91 -3.85 -16.89
CA PRO A 217 -13.20 -4.26 -16.32
C PRO A 217 -14.33 -3.23 -16.53
N TYR A 218 -14.00 -1.94 -16.50
CA TYR A 218 -14.99 -0.85 -16.63
C TYR A 218 -15.23 -0.39 -18.07
N ALA A 219 -14.37 -0.81 -19.01
CA ALA A 219 -14.35 -0.27 -20.37
C ALA A 219 -15.65 -0.49 -21.15
N LYS A 220 -16.34 -1.60 -20.91
CA LYS A 220 -17.62 -1.94 -21.58
C LYS A 220 -18.73 -0.96 -21.16
N GLU A 221 -18.94 -0.83 -19.86
CA GLU A 221 -20.00 0.02 -19.30
C GLU A 221 -19.70 1.50 -19.50
N ALA A 222 -18.44 1.90 -19.34
CA ALA A 222 -18.04 3.28 -19.59
C ALA A 222 -18.38 3.75 -21.01
N ARG A 223 -18.26 2.85 -22.01
CA ARG A 223 -18.63 3.14 -23.40
C ARG A 223 -20.13 3.02 -23.64
N LEU A 224 -20.77 1.94 -23.16
CA LEU A 224 -22.19 1.70 -23.32
C LEU A 224 -23.04 2.84 -22.77
N PHE A 225 -22.68 3.32 -21.57
CA PHE A 225 -23.40 4.41 -20.91
C PHE A 225 -22.82 5.79 -21.24
N SER A 226 -21.88 5.89 -22.20
CA SER A 226 -21.26 7.15 -22.62
C SER A 226 -20.72 7.98 -21.46
N LEU A 227 -20.06 7.32 -20.48
CA LEU A 227 -19.62 7.94 -19.23
C LEU A 227 -18.42 8.88 -19.36
N VAL A 228 -17.82 9.04 -20.55
CA VAL A 228 -16.59 9.81 -20.77
C VAL A 228 -16.68 11.21 -20.18
N ARG A 229 -17.77 11.93 -20.46
CA ARG A 229 -18.00 13.29 -19.96
C ARG A 229 -18.14 13.30 -18.42
N TRP A 230 -18.94 12.40 -17.89
CA TRP A 230 -19.13 12.27 -16.44
C TRP A 230 -17.81 11.95 -15.71
N ILE A 231 -17.00 11.01 -16.24
CA ILE A 231 -15.68 10.66 -15.68
C ILE A 231 -14.77 11.89 -15.69
N HIS A 232 -14.73 12.63 -16.81
CA HIS A 232 -13.91 13.84 -16.95
C HIS A 232 -14.32 14.92 -15.94
N ASP A 233 -15.62 15.22 -15.85
CA ASP A 233 -16.13 16.25 -14.93
C ASP A 233 -15.92 15.84 -13.47
N ARG A 234 -16.15 14.56 -13.15
CA ARG A 234 -15.93 14.01 -11.81
C ARG A 234 -14.45 14.07 -11.42
N TYR A 235 -13.56 13.62 -12.31
CA TYR A 235 -12.11 13.68 -12.10
C TYR A 235 -11.64 15.13 -11.97
N GLY A 236 -12.10 16.03 -12.83
CA GLY A 236 -11.78 17.45 -12.79
C GLY A 236 -12.17 18.09 -11.45
N GLY A 237 -13.38 17.84 -10.97
CA GLY A 237 -13.83 18.32 -9.65
C GLY A 237 -13.00 17.78 -8.49
N GLN A 238 -12.63 16.49 -8.52
CA GLN A 238 -11.74 15.89 -7.52
C GLN A 238 -10.32 16.46 -7.60
N TRP A 239 -9.81 16.66 -8.82
CA TRP A 239 -8.51 17.26 -9.07
C TRP A 239 -8.44 18.68 -8.52
N ASP A 240 -9.49 19.48 -8.71
CA ASP A 240 -9.57 20.84 -8.18
C ASP A 240 -9.61 20.86 -6.64
N GLN A 241 -10.32 19.92 -6.00
CA GLN A 241 -10.30 19.76 -4.55
C GLN A 241 -8.90 19.46 -4.00
N ILE A 242 -8.06 18.75 -4.76
CA ILE A 242 -6.68 18.46 -4.39
C ILE A 242 -5.76 19.66 -4.69
N THR A 243 -5.90 20.26 -5.88
CA THR A 243 -4.92 21.24 -6.38
C THR A 243 -5.18 22.65 -5.85
N THR A 244 -6.42 23.03 -5.58
CA THR A 244 -6.76 24.38 -5.09
C THR A 244 -6.11 24.68 -3.73
N PRO A 245 -6.22 23.82 -2.68
CA PRO A 245 -5.52 24.06 -1.43
C PRO A 245 -3.99 24.06 -1.59
N ARG A 246 -3.46 23.14 -2.43
CA ARG A 246 -2.03 23.08 -2.72
C ARG A 246 -1.52 24.35 -3.42
N ARG A 247 -2.27 24.87 -4.40
CA ARG A 247 -1.96 26.14 -5.08
C ARG A 247 -2.02 27.32 -4.11
N ALA A 248 -3.01 27.35 -3.21
CA ALA A 248 -3.13 28.40 -2.19
C ALA A 248 -1.90 28.44 -1.28
N VAL A 249 -1.50 27.29 -0.70
CA VAL A 249 -0.29 27.18 0.13
C VAL A 249 0.98 27.50 -0.67
N SER A 250 1.06 27.03 -1.92
CA SER A 250 2.20 27.35 -2.79
C SER A 250 2.30 28.85 -3.06
N ARG A 251 1.18 29.53 -3.38
CA ARG A 251 1.15 30.99 -3.60
C ARG A 251 1.59 31.76 -2.34
N ILE A 252 1.07 31.38 -1.16
CA ILE A 252 1.45 31.99 0.11
C ILE A 252 2.95 31.80 0.36
N THR A 253 3.48 30.60 0.17
CA THR A 253 4.89 30.27 0.37
C THR A 253 5.78 31.07 -0.59
N VAL A 254 5.44 31.05 -1.90
CA VAL A 254 6.18 31.81 -2.91
C VAL A 254 6.16 33.29 -2.61
N ARG A 255 4.97 33.89 -2.35
CA ARG A 255 4.84 35.31 -2.02
C ARG A 255 5.72 35.69 -0.82
N ARG A 256 5.63 34.92 0.27
CA ARG A 256 6.42 35.16 1.49
C ARG A 256 7.93 35.07 1.23
N THR A 257 8.34 34.04 0.43
CA THR A 257 9.75 33.90 0.06
C THR A 257 10.23 35.03 -0.80
N VAL A 258 9.47 35.42 -1.83
CA VAL A 258 9.81 36.56 -2.68
C VAL A 258 9.88 37.85 -1.86
N THR A 259 8.90 38.11 -0.99
CA THR A 259 8.91 39.26 -0.10
C THR A 259 10.17 39.27 0.78
N LEU A 260 10.56 38.11 1.34
CA LEU A 260 11.76 37.95 2.15
C LEU A 260 13.01 38.26 1.32
N LEU A 261 13.16 37.67 0.13
CA LEU A 261 14.31 37.89 -0.76
C LEU A 261 14.42 39.36 -1.18
N VAL A 262 13.30 40.02 -1.52
CA VAL A 262 13.27 41.46 -1.85
C VAL A 262 13.65 42.29 -0.65
N ALA A 263 13.15 41.98 0.55
CA ALA A 263 13.53 42.71 1.78
C ALA A 263 15.02 42.53 2.14
N LEU A 264 15.62 41.40 1.78
CA LEU A 264 17.02 41.10 2.04
C LEU A 264 17.96 41.64 0.97
N SER A 265 17.48 41.94 -0.24
CA SER A 265 18.32 42.37 -1.37
C SER A 265 19.14 43.62 -1.10
N PRO A 266 18.66 44.68 -0.38
CA PRO A 266 19.47 45.83 -0.06
C PRO A 266 20.65 45.51 0.86
N LEU A 267 20.44 44.58 1.81
CA LEU A 267 21.50 44.15 2.73
C LEU A 267 22.59 43.34 2.02
N VAL A 268 22.19 42.49 1.09
CA VAL A 268 23.11 41.75 0.22
C VAL A 268 23.88 42.73 -0.69
N ALA A 269 23.19 43.70 -1.29
CA ALA A 269 23.81 44.75 -2.10
C ALA A 269 24.82 45.57 -1.28
N LEU A 270 24.45 45.95 -0.05
CA LEU A 270 25.37 46.67 0.86
C LEU A 270 26.60 45.82 1.20
N ALA A 271 26.43 44.52 1.46
CA ALA A 271 27.54 43.59 1.69
C ALA A 271 28.46 43.49 0.45
N CYS A 272 27.90 43.40 -0.76
CA CYS A 272 28.67 43.41 -2.01
C CYS A 272 29.41 44.77 -2.20
N VAL A 273 28.78 45.89 -1.92
CA VAL A 273 29.39 47.22 -2.00
C VAL A 273 30.52 47.38 -0.96
N ALA A 274 30.30 46.87 0.27
CA ALA A 274 31.32 46.90 1.32
C ALA A 274 32.57 46.11 0.93
N VAL A 275 32.38 44.89 0.40
CA VAL A 275 33.48 44.07 -0.13
C VAL A 275 34.15 44.76 -1.34
N GLY A 276 33.33 45.36 -2.25
CA GLY A 276 33.82 46.07 -3.42
C GLY A 276 34.70 47.26 -3.06
N ARG A 277 34.30 48.09 -2.07
CA ARG A 277 35.08 49.22 -1.58
C ARG A 277 36.39 48.77 -0.95
N ALA A 278 36.33 47.77 -0.04
CA ALA A 278 37.55 47.23 0.55
C ALA A 278 38.56 46.72 -0.50
N GLY A 279 38.07 46.14 -1.58
CA GLY A 279 38.91 45.69 -2.69
C GLY A 279 39.51 46.82 -3.53
N LEU A 280 38.83 47.98 -3.64
CA LEU A 280 39.40 49.19 -4.29
C LEU A 280 40.48 49.84 -3.44
N ASP A 281 40.39 49.71 -2.12
CA ASP A 281 41.39 50.19 -1.15
C ASP A 281 42.63 49.27 -1.07
N GLY A 282 42.65 48.20 -1.90
CA GLY A 282 43.79 47.27 -2.06
C GLY A 282 43.76 46.02 -1.16
N ASP A 283 42.81 45.90 -0.27
CA ASP A 283 42.60 44.71 0.58
C ASP A 283 41.11 44.35 0.59
N PRO A 284 40.69 43.26 -0.05
CA PRO A 284 41.42 42.02 -0.45
C PRO A 284 41.87 41.95 -1.92
N GLY A 285 41.88 43.07 -2.66
CA GLY A 285 42.23 43.13 -4.07
C GLY A 285 41.25 42.41 -5.02
N PRO A 286 41.49 42.42 -6.34
CA PRO A 286 40.56 41.81 -7.33
C PRO A 286 40.34 40.30 -7.14
N GLN A 287 41.37 39.60 -6.67
CA GLN A 287 41.29 38.16 -6.32
C GLN A 287 40.28 37.93 -5.21
N GLY A 288 40.37 38.63 -4.11
CA GLY A 288 39.46 38.49 -2.98
C GLY A 288 38.04 38.92 -3.31
N LEU A 289 37.84 39.90 -4.18
CA LEU A 289 36.53 40.31 -4.69
C LEU A 289 35.82 39.16 -5.43
N ALA A 290 36.54 38.49 -6.33
CA ALA A 290 36.00 37.36 -7.10
C ALA A 290 35.59 36.22 -6.17
N VAL A 291 36.41 35.89 -5.17
CA VAL A 291 36.14 34.86 -4.16
C VAL A 291 34.94 35.24 -3.30
N ALA A 292 34.89 36.47 -2.80
CA ALA A 292 33.79 36.93 -1.94
C ALA A 292 32.44 36.94 -2.65
N PHE A 293 32.41 37.37 -3.92
CA PHE A 293 31.19 37.39 -4.72
C PHE A 293 30.62 35.97 -4.91
N GLN A 294 31.47 35.03 -5.28
CA GLN A 294 31.03 33.65 -5.49
C GLN A 294 30.63 32.91 -4.19
N ALA A 295 31.40 33.15 -3.10
CA ALA A 295 31.04 32.60 -1.79
C ALA A 295 29.70 33.16 -1.29
N THR A 296 29.43 34.44 -1.55
CA THR A 296 28.12 35.06 -1.25
C THR A 296 26.99 34.40 -2.04
N LEU A 297 27.14 34.18 -3.34
CA LEU A 297 26.14 33.49 -4.17
C LEU A 297 25.89 32.06 -3.66
N LEU A 298 26.94 31.35 -3.26
CA LEU A 298 26.82 29.99 -2.73
C LEU A 298 26.08 29.96 -1.39
N LEU A 299 26.33 30.95 -0.50
CA LEU A 299 25.58 31.12 0.75
C LEU A 299 24.10 31.42 0.52
N LEU A 300 23.78 32.26 -0.47
CA LEU A 300 22.39 32.60 -0.81
C LEU A 300 21.62 31.43 -1.43
N ALA A 301 22.29 30.49 -2.08
CA ALA A 301 21.68 29.32 -2.69
C ALA A 301 20.94 28.42 -1.68
N ILE A 302 21.21 28.54 -0.36
CA ILE A 302 20.46 27.79 0.69
C ILE A 302 19.03 28.32 0.84
N LEU A 303 18.76 29.56 0.44
CA LEU A 303 17.43 30.16 0.58
C LEU A 303 16.41 29.63 -0.45
N ASP A 304 16.78 28.63 -1.28
CA ASP A 304 15.83 27.97 -2.15
C ASP A 304 14.76 27.22 -1.34
N PRO A 305 13.52 27.73 -1.26
CA PRO A 305 12.45 27.13 -0.47
C PRO A 305 11.85 25.89 -1.13
N ARG A 306 12.24 25.60 -2.37
CA ARG A 306 11.81 24.47 -3.18
C ARG A 306 12.88 23.38 -3.26
N GLY A 307 13.94 23.47 -2.43
CA GLY A 307 15.02 22.49 -2.45
C GLY A 307 14.48 21.07 -2.45
N GLU A 308 14.82 20.30 -3.49
CA GLU A 308 14.38 18.93 -3.70
C GLU A 308 14.67 18.07 -2.46
N GLU A 309 15.83 18.27 -1.84
CA GLU A 309 16.24 17.51 -0.67
C GLU A 309 15.30 17.75 0.54
N THR A 310 14.85 18.98 0.73
CA THR A 310 13.91 19.32 1.82
C THR A 310 12.54 18.71 1.55
N TYR A 311 12.09 18.75 0.30
CA TYR A 311 10.83 18.13 -0.12
C TYR A 311 10.86 16.61 0.10
N GLN A 312 11.89 15.95 -0.40
CA GLN A 312 12.07 14.50 -0.25
C GLN A 312 12.13 14.08 1.21
N LEU A 313 12.89 14.82 2.04
CA LEU A 313 13.00 14.55 3.46
C LEU A 313 11.65 14.65 4.17
N ASP A 314 10.93 15.75 3.97
CA ASP A 314 9.70 16.03 4.70
C ASP A 314 8.55 15.08 4.30
N PHE A 315 8.35 14.86 3.01
CA PHE A 315 7.28 13.99 2.53
C PHE A 315 7.61 12.50 2.67
N GLY A 316 8.87 12.11 2.46
CA GLY A 316 9.28 10.72 2.65
C GLY A 316 9.24 10.28 4.12
N LEU A 317 9.57 11.18 5.07
CA LEU A 317 9.36 10.91 6.49
C LEU A 317 7.87 10.85 6.85
N ALA A 318 7.00 11.63 6.21
CA ALA A 318 5.57 11.54 6.43
C ALA A 318 5.01 10.18 5.97
N ALA A 319 5.54 9.60 4.89
CA ALA A 319 5.20 8.25 4.45
C ALA A 319 5.67 7.18 5.45
N HIS A 320 6.88 7.34 6.00
CA HIS A 320 7.38 6.45 7.06
C HIS A 320 6.56 6.56 8.36
N ASP A 321 6.20 7.79 8.78
CA ASP A 321 5.34 8.00 9.96
C ASP A 321 3.98 7.33 9.77
N ALA A 322 3.41 7.38 8.54
CA ALA A 322 2.17 6.69 8.21
C ALA A 322 2.30 5.16 8.35
N LEU A 323 3.43 4.57 7.95
CA LEU A 323 3.68 3.14 8.15
C LEU A 323 3.68 2.79 9.65
N VAL A 324 4.41 3.55 10.46
CA VAL A 324 4.45 3.34 11.91
C VAL A 324 3.06 3.48 12.54
N GLU A 325 2.27 4.46 12.08
CA GLU A 325 0.89 4.65 12.53
C GLU A 325 -0.02 3.48 12.13
N VAL A 326 0.14 2.94 10.90
CA VAL A 326 -0.53 1.72 10.44
C VAL A 326 -0.19 0.54 11.34
N GLU A 327 1.10 0.30 11.58
CA GLU A 327 1.57 -0.81 12.44
C GLU A 327 0.95 -0.71 13.85
N GLN A 328 0.94 0.49 14.45
CA GLN A 328 0.35 0.75 15.76
C GLN A 328 -1.17 0.57 15.76
N ARG A 329 -1.85 1.09 14.73
CA ARG A 329 -3.30 1.02 14.62
C ARG A 329 -3.77 -0.42 14.41
N ILE A 330 -3.11 -1.16 13.55
CA ILE A 330 -3.38 -2.59 13.33
C ILE A 330 -3.11 -3.39 14.61
N ALA A 331 -2.02 -3.10 15.32
CA ALA A 331 -1.73 -3.75 16.60
C ALA A 331 -2.79 -3.45 17.67
N ALA A 332 -3.35 -2.22 17.68
CA ALA A 332 -4.42 -1.83 18.59
C ALA A 332 -5.78 -2.46 18.22
N MET A 333 -6.03 -2.74 16.95
CA MET A 333 -7.22 -3.43 16.47
C MET A 333 -7.10 -4.96 16.61
N ALA A 334 -5.87 -5.48 16.74
CA ALA A 334 -5.68 -6.91 16.99
C ALA A 334 -6.04 -7.22 18.46
N PRO A 335 -6.89 -8.21 18.72
CA PRO A 335 -7.28 -8.54 20.10
C PRO A 335 -6.04 -8.97 20.89
N LEU A 336 -5.94 -8.45 22.11
CA LEU A 336 -4.84 -8.68 23.06
C LEU A 336 -4.68 -10.17 23.50
N GLY A 337 -5.51 -11.09 23.03
CA GLY A 337 -5.51 -12.50 23.41
C GLY A 337 -5.11 -13.52 22.34
N ARG A 338 -5.07 -13.14 21.05
CA ARG A 338 -4.90 -14.09 19.92
C ARG A 338 -3.46 -14.38 19.49
N THR A 339 -2.48 -13.93 20.20
CA THR A 339 -1.06 -14.29 20.00
C THR A 339 -0.60 -15.47 20.87
N ARG A 340 -1.49 -16.11 21.62
CA ARG A 340 -1.17 -17.37 22.26
C ARG A 340 -1.03 -18.45 21.19
N SER A 341 -0.01 -19.27 21.29
CA SER A 341 0.14 -20.52 20.53
C SER A 341 -1.13 -21.34 20.70
N GLY A 342 -2.09 -21.16 19.78
CA GLY A 342 -3.35 -21.89 19.83
C GLY A 342 -3.11 -23.38 19.61
N ARG A 343 -4.05 -24.20 20.05
CA ARG A 343 -4.06 -25.64 19.74
C ARG A 343 -4.12 -25.81 18.23
N SER A 344 -3.37 -26.80 17.72
CA SER A 344 -3.45 -27.16 16.30
C SER A 344 -4.85 -27.65 15.95
N ALA A 345 -5.40 -27.15 14.88
CA ALA A 345 -6.69 -27.59 14.34
C ALA A 345 -6.55 -28.69 13.28
N ILE A 346 -5.34 -29.23 13.06
CA ILE A 346 -5.12 -30.30 12.09
C ILE A 346 -5.96 -31.51 12.48
N GLY A 347 -6.79 -31.98 11.54
CA GLY A 347 -7.68 -33.10 11.73
C GLY A 347 -9.05 -32.77 12.33
N LEU A 348 -9.34 -31.50 12.65
CA LEU A 348 -10.66 -31.05 13.08
C LEU A 348 -11.50 -30.53 11.90
N PRO A 349 -12.84 -30.60 11.97
CA PRO A 349 -13.64 -31.26 13.00
C PRO A 349 -13.66 -32.79 12.85
N SER A 350 -13.80 -33.50 13.97
CA SER A 350 -14.12 -34.93 14.03
C SER A 350 -15.48 -35.20 14.64
N GLY A 351 -16.01 -34.30 15.44
CA GLY A 351 -17.32 -34.35 16.08
C GLY A 351 -18.31 -33.34 15.53
N ALA A 352 -18.14 -32.07 15.84
CA ALA A 352 -19.02 -30.99 15.38
C ALA A 352 -18.39 -29.60 15.44
N ILE A 353 -18.93 -28.69 14.65
CA ILE A 353 -18.78 -27.27 14.80
C ILE A 353 -20.04 -26.72 15.46
N SER A 354 -19.92 -26.05 16.60
CA SER A 354 -21.07 -25.52 17.33
C SER A 354 -20.96 -24.00 17.51
N LEU A 355 -22.05 -23.30 17.27
CA LEU A 355 -22.24 -21.89 17.50
C LEU A 355 -23.28 -21.76 18.63
N SER A 356 -22.94 -21.03 19.70
CA SER A 356 -23.78 -20.85 20.87
C SER A 356 -23.97 -19.36 21.15
N GLY A 357 -25.18 -18.86 20.99
CA GLY A 357 -25.55 -17.47 21.27
C GLY A 357 -24.80 -16.41 20.45
N VAL A 358 -24.32 -16.76 19.24
CA VAL A 358 -23.46 -15.92 18.42
C VAL A 358 -24.16 -14.65 17.98
N SER A 359 -23.59 -13.50 18.31
CA SER A 359 -24.07 -12.18 17.89
C SER A 359 -22.96 -11.39 17.21
N PHE A 360 -23.32 -10.66 16.13
CA PHE A 360 -22.37 -9.89 15.34
C PHE A 360 -23.03 -8.72 14.60
N SER A 361 -22.30 -7.60 14.48
CA SER A 361 -22.60 -6.47 13.59
C SER A 361 -21.34 -5.94 12.87
N TYR A 362 -21.50 -5.30 11.71
CA TYR A 362 -20.41 -4.63 10.99
C TYR A 362 -20.22 -3.19 11.51
N GLY A 363 -19.83 -3.02 12.79
CA GLY A 363 -19.55 -1.70 13.38
C GLY A 363 -20.75 -0.77 13.50
N GLY A 364 -21.98 -1.28 13.36
CA GLY A 364 -23.24 -0.55 13.43
C GLY A 364 -24.11 -0.98 14.63
N THR A 365 -25.26 -0.32 14.77
CA THR A 365 -26.26 -0.67 15.80
C THR A 365 -27.14 -1.87 15.40
N THR A 366 -27.16 -2.22 14.09
CA THR A 366 -28.00 -3.30 13.58
C THR A 366 -27.24 -4.62 13.61
N LYS A 367 -27.72 -5.56 14.39
CA LYS A 367 -27.17 -6.91 14.43
C LYS A 367 -27.48 -7.66 13.13
N VAL A 368 -26.47 -8.27 12.56
CA VAL A 368 -26.58 -9.17 11.40
C VAL A 368 -26.83 -10.60 11.86
N LEU A 369 -26.20 -11.03 12.95
CA LEU A 369 -26.53 -12.26 13.69
C LEU A 369 -26.91 -11.85 15.12
N ASP A 370 -27.99 -12.47 15.66
CA ASP A 370 -28.51 -12.17 16.98
C ASP A 370 -28.79 -13.47 17.75
N ARG A 371 -27.89 -13.83 18.65
CA ARG A 371 -27.96 -15.03 19.48
C ARG A 371 -28.22 -16.29 18.64
N LEU A 372 -27.42 -16.47 17.60
CA LEU A 372 -27.51 -17.61 16.71
C LEU A 372 -26.98 -18.87 17.41
N ASP A 373 -27.81 -19.91 17.44
CA ASP A 373 -27.45 -21.27 17.86
C ASP A 373 -27.52 -22.19 16.64
N LEU A 374 -26.43 -22.93 16.39
CA LEU A 374 -26.32 -23.84 15.26
C LEU A 374 -25.26 -24.93 15.55
N THR A 375 -25.60 -26.18 15.32
CA THR A 375 -24.63 -27.29 15.37
C THR A 375 -24.50 -27.92 13.98
N ILE A 376 -23.27 -28.07 13.51
CA ILE A 376 -22.89 -28.68 12.24
C ILE A 376 -22.11 -29.96 12.56
N PRO A 377 -22.70 -31.13 12.46
CA PRO A 377 -21.99 -32.38 12.72
C PRO A 377 -20.88 -32.63 11.69
N ALA A 378 -19.76 -33.18 12.13
CA ALA A 378 -18.66 -33.50 11.22
C ALA A 378 -19.08 -34.57 10.21
N GLY A 379 -18.61 -34.45 8.97
CA GLY A 379 -18.91 -35.41 7.90
C GLY A 379 -20.32 -35.33 7.33
N THR A 380 -21.12 -34.33 7.71
CA THR A 380 -22.47 -34.11 7.19
C THR A 380 -22.54 -32.92 6.25
N SER A 381 -23.54 -32.93 5.36
CA SER A 381 -23.86 -31.78 4.51
C SER A 381 -24.97 -30.93 5.14
N VAL A 382 -24.66 -29.66 5.44
CA VAL A 382 -25.60 -28.71 6.03
C VAL A 382 -25.90 -27.59 5.03
N ALA A 383 -27.16 -27.42 4.66
CA ALA A 383 -27.60 -26.32 3.82
C ALA A 383 -28.14 -25.17 4.68
N ILE A 384 -27.67 -23.96 4.41
CA ILE A 384 -28.13 -22.73 5.05
C ILE A 384 -28.96 -21.95 4.04
N VAL A 385 -30.25 -21.83 4.30
CA VAL A 385 -31.19 -21.09 3.44
C VAL A 385 -31.76 -19.89 4.18
N GLY A 386 -32.19 -18.88 3.44
CA GLY A 386 -32.76 -17.65 4.01
C GLY A 386 -32.80 -16.51 3.01
N VAL A 387 -33.56 -15.47 3.32
CA VAL A 387 -33.65 -14.28 2.48
C VAL A 387 -32.30 -13.56 2.35
N ASN A 388 -32.17 -12.69 1.33
CA ASN A 388 -30.98 -11.86 1.19
C ASN A 388 -30.83 -10.96 2.43
N GLY A 389 -29.59 -10.86 2.94
CA GLY A 389 -29.30 -10.10 4.16
C GLY A 389 -29.56 -10.85 5.47
N ALA A 390 -29.99 -12.12 5.45
CA ALA A 390 -30.21 -12.90 6.68
C ALA A 390 -28.94 -13.23 7.49
N GLY A 391 -27.73 -12.93 6.98
CA GLY A 391 -26.48 -13.19 7.68
C GLY A 391 -25.70 -14.42 7.22
N LYS A 392 -26.11 -15.09 6.13
CA LYS A 392 -25.50 -16.34 5.65
C LYS A 392 -23.99 -16.21 5.36
N THR A 393 -23.58 -15.27 4.53
CA THR A 393 -22.16 -14.98 4.21
C THR A 393 -21.40 -14.50 5.44
N THR A 394 -22.06 -13.77 6.35
CA THR A 394 -21.46 -13.32 7.62
C THR A 394 -21.10 -14.51 8.50
N LEU A 395 -21.96 -15.51 8.57
CA LEU A 395 -21.68 -16.77 9.28
C LEU A 395 -20.41 -17.44 8.77
N VAL A 396 -20.25 -17.55 7.44
CA VAL A 396 -19.00 -18.10 6.83
C VAL A 396 -17.77 -17.29 7.22
N LYS A 397 -17.86 -15.98 7.18
CA LYS A 397 -16.76 -15.10 7.56
C LYS A 397 -16.35 -15.27 9.03
N LEU A 398 -17.32 -15.47 9.93
CA LEU A 398 -17.08 -15.75 11.34
C LEU A 398 -16.46 -17.14 11.56
N LEU A 399 -16.96 -18.16 10.89
CA LEU A 399 -16.38 -19.52 10.91
C LEU A 399 -14.92 -19.51 10.41
N ALA A 400 -14.61 -18.72 9.41
CA ALA A 400 -13.25 -18.55 8.93
C ALA A 400 -12.36 -17.67 9.85
N GLY A 401 -12.91 -17.15 10.95
CA GLY A 401 -12.21 -16.27 11.88
C GLY A 401 -11.77 -14.94 11.25
N LEU A 402 -12.49 -14.44 10.23
CA LEU A 402 -12.20 -13.17 9.57
C LEU A 402 -12.66 -11.95 10.38
N TYR A 403 -13.63 -12.15 11.28
CA TYR A 403 -14.14 -11.16 12.23
C TYR A 403 -14.25 -11.77 13.62
N GLU A 404 -14.30 -10.91 14.63
CA GLU A 404 -14.55 -11.29 16.02
C GLU A 404 -16.04 -11.28 16.33
N LEU A 405 -16.43 -12.11 17.26
CA LEU A 405 -17.80 -12.14 17.78
C LEU A 405 -18.01 -10.94 18.73
N GLU A 406 -19.21 -10.36 18.72
CA GLU A 406 -19.63 -9.43 19.77
C GLU A 406 -20.06 -10.15 21.05
N ALA A 407 -20.71 -11.33 20.87
CA ALA A 407 -21.13 -12.19 21.97
C ALA A 407 -21.32 -13.61 21.47
N GLY A 408 -21.35 -14.56 22.40
CA GLY A 408 -21.47 -15.97 22.12
C GLY A 408 -20.11 -16.62 21.84
N GLU A 409 -20.13 -17.86 21.37
CA GLU A 409 -18.94 -18.68 21.15
C GLU A 409 -19.09 -19.56 19.91
N ILE A 410 -18.00 -19.80 19.21
CA ILE A 410 -17.87 -20.82 18.17
C ILE A 410 -16.87 -21.85 18.67
N THR A 411 -17.28 -23.11 18.72
CA THR A 411 -16.41 -24.22 19.12
C THR A 411 -16.26 -25.23 17.99
N VAL A 412 -15.10 -25.88 17.93
CA VAL A 412 -14.81 -27.00 17.04
C VAL A 412 -14.41 -28.18 17.91
N ASP A 413 -15.21 -29.23 17.92
CA ASP A 413 -15.06 -30.40 18.82
C ASP A 413 -14.95 -29.99 20.30
N GLY A 414 -15.70 -28.95 20.72
CA GLY A 414 -15.70 -28.41 22.08
C GLY A 414 -14.52 -27.49 22.40
N ILE A 415 -13.62 -27.20 21.46
CA ILE A 415 -12.52 -26.26 21.60
C ILE A 415 -12.94 -24.91 21.02
N ALA A 416 -12.84 -23.84 21.79
CA ALA A 416 -13.20 -22.51 21.30
C ALA A 416 -12.31 -22.09 20.12
N LEU A 417 -12.91 -21.44 19.11
CA LEU A 417 -12.21 -21.03 17.90
C LEU A 417 -11.04 -20.07 18.18
N ASP A 418 -11.13 -19.29 19.23
CA ASP A 418 -10.07 -18.38 19.69
C ASP A 418 -8.93 -19.07 20.46
N GLU A 419 -9.14 -20.32 20.91
CA GLU A 419 -8.09 -21.19 21.45
C GLU A 419 -7.32 -21.95 20.37
N LEU A 420 -7.86 -22.03 19.14
CA LEU A 420 -7.21 -22.70 18.02
C LEU A 420 -6.18 -21.77 17.34
N ASP A 421 -5.11 -22.36 16.80
CA ASP A 421 -4.27 -21.65 15.84
C ASP A 421 -5.05 -21.42 14.55
N LEU A 422 -5.44 -20.18 14.30
CA LEU A 422 -6.27 -19.80 13.14
C LEU A 422 -5.63 -20.16 11.79
N ARG A 423 -4.29 -20.23 11.70
CA ARG A 423 -3.63 -20.68 10.46
C ARG A 423 -3.86 -22.16 10.22
N SER A 424 -3.75 -22.98 11.26
CA SER A 424 -4.05 -24.41 11.17
C SER A 424 -5.54 -24.66 10.94
N TRP A 425 -6.43 -23.86 11.58
CA TRP A 425 -7.87 -23.94 11.34
C TRP A 425 -8.24 -23.62 9.89
N ARG A 426 -7.74 -22.51 9.34
CA ARG A 426 -8.01 -22.12 7.95
C ARG A 426 -7.53 -23.14 6.92
N ARG A 427 -6.50 -23.90 7.24
CA ARG A 427 -6.08 -25.05 6.40
C ARG A 427 -7.09 -26.21 6.41
N GLN A 428 -7.97 -26.25 7.40
CA GLN A 428 -9.07 -27.21 7.43
C GLN A 428 -10.29 -26.73 6.63
N LEU A 429 -10.28 -25.47 6.13
CA LEU A 429 -11.39 -24.87 5.40
C LEU A 429 -11.06 -24.76 3.90
N ALA A 430 -11.92 -25.32 3.07
CA ALA A 430 -12.00 -25.05 1.64
C ALA A 430 -13.22 -24.15 1.40
N VAL A 431 -13.03 -22.89 1.01
CA VAL A 431 -14.14 -21.93 0.91
C VAL A 431 -14.23 -21.36 -0.50
N ILE A 432 -15.44 -21.38 -1.06
CA ILE A 432 -15.80 -20.63 -2.27
C ILE A 432 -16.81 -19.58 -1.85
N PHE A 433 -16.39 -18.29 -1.91
CA PHE A 433 -17.29 -17.16 -1.69
C PHE A 433 -18.10 -16.84 -2.95
N GLN A 434 -19.24 -16.20 -2.79
CA GLN A 434 -20.12 -15.76 -3.90
C GLN A 434 -19.36 -14.87 -4.91
N ASP A 435 -18.49 -13.98 -4.42
CA ASP A 435 -17.64 -13.07 -5.17
C ASP A 435 -16.17 -13.55 -5.22
N PHE A 436 -15.96 -14.83 -5.55
CA PHE A 436 -14.63 -15.40 -5.60
C PHE A 436 -13.67 -14.61 -6.51
N LEU A 437 -12.43 -14.46 -6.04
CA LEU A 437 -11.41 -13.68 -6.74
C LEU A 437 -10.88 -14.41 -7.98
N ARG A 438 -10.74 -13.64 -9.07
CA ARG A 438 -10.11 -14.02 -10.33
C ARG A 438 -8.72 -13.43 -10.33
N TYR A 439 -7.72 -14.23 -9.96
CA TYR A 439 -6.35 -13.73 -9.93
C TYR A 439 -5.77 -13.68 -11.35
N GLU A 440 -5.18 -12.54 -11.70
CA GLU A 440 -4.47 -12.33 -12.98
C GLU A 440 -3.10 -13.03 -12.98
N LEU A 441 -3.10 -14.31 -12.62
CA LEU A 441 -1.94 -15.18 -12.47
C LEU A 441 -2.13 -16.43 -13.31
N SER A 442 -1.16 -17.36 -13.30
CA SER A 442 -1.27 -18.61 -14.04
C SER A 442 -2.48 -19.47 -13.60
N ALA A 443 -2.95 -20.35 -14.46
CA ALA A 443 -3.99 -21.33 -14.12
C ALA A 443 -3.56 -22.18 -12.91
N ALA A 444 -2.30 -22.61 -12.86
CA ALA A 444 -1.72 -23.36 -11.75
C ALA A 444 -1.75 -22.58 -10.44
N ASP A 445 -1.41 -21.28 -10.46
CA ASP A 445 -1.50 -20.42 -9.26
C ASP A 445 -2.95 -20.32 -8.77
N ASN A 446 -3.88 -20.08 -9.71
CA ASN A 446 -5.30 -19.93 -9.38
C ASN A 446 -5.88 -21.16 -8.68
N VAL A 447 -5.49 -22.35 -9.06
CA VAL A 447 -5.91 -23.61 -8.40
C VAL A 447 -5.06 -23.87 -7.16
N GLY A 448 -3.74 -23.73 -7.26
CA GLY A 448 -2.77 -24.03 -6.21
C GLY A 448 -2.92 -23.19 -4.93
N PHE A 449 -3.57 -22.02 -5.00
CA PHE A 449 -3.89 -21.23 -3.80
C PHE A 449 -4.81 -21.93 -2.81
N GLY A 450 -5.48 -23.04 -3.20
CA GLY A 450 -6.17 -23.91 -2.26
C GLY A 450 -5.23 -24.54 -1.22
N GLY A 451 -3.98 -24.81 -1.59
CA GLY A 451 -2.99 -25.43 -0.70
C GLY A 451 -1.58 -24.86 -0.87
N PRO A 452 -1.32 -23.61 -0.49
CA PRO A 452 -0.06 -22.91 -0.76
C PRO A 452 1.17 -23.54 -0.08
N SER A 453 0.97 -24.39 0.92
CA SER A 453 2.05 -25.13 1.60
C SER A 453 2.42 -26.45 0.91
N VAL A 454 1.63 -26.87 -0.06
CA VAL A 454 1.93 -28.06 -0.88
C VAL A 454 2.72 -27.57 -2.10
N ALA A 455 3.88 -28.16 -2.35
CA ALA A 455 4.62 -27.94 -3.59
C ALA A 455 3.65 -28.18 -4.76
N ARG A 456 3.69 -27.35 -5.81
CA ARG A 456 2.82 -27.49 -6.99
C ARG A 456 3.03 -28.89 -7.58
N ASP A 457 2.17 -29.81 -7.17
CA ASP A 457 2.16 -31.16 -7.68
C ASP A 457 1.30 -31.16 -8.95
N GLY A 458 1.93 -31.37 -10.11
CA GLY A 458 1.25 -31.40 -11.39
C GLY A 458 0.17 -32.48 -11.44
N ASP A 459 0.44 -33.65 -10.85
CA ASP A 459 -0.52 -34.74 -10.80
C ASP A 459 -1.74 -34.38 -9.94
N ALA A 460 -1.56 -33.64 -8.83
CA ALA A 460 -2.66 -33.14 -8.00
C ALA A 460 -3.49 -32.09 -8.74
N LEU A 461 -2.84 -31.18 -9.49
CA LEU A 461 -3.54 -30.20 -10.32
C LEU A 461 -4.41 -30.89 -11.39
N ASP A 462 -3.89 -31.90 -12.07
CA ASP A 462 -4.63 -32.64 -13.11
C ASP A 462 -5.80 -33.45 -12.51
N ARG A 463 -5.60 -34.09 -11.36
CA ARG A 463 -6.71 -34.79 -10.65
C ARG A 463 -7.84 -33.84 -10.27
N VAL A 464 -7.53 -32.68 -9.67
CA VAL A 464 -8.58 -31.71 -9.28
C VAL A 464 -9.21 -31.06 -10.49
N ALA A 465 -8.46 -30.83 -11.58
CA ALA A 465 -9.01 -30.31 -12.82
C ALA A 465 -10.02 -31.25 -13.45
N ALA A 466 -9.73 -32.56 -13.47
CA ALA A 466 -10.65 -33.58 -13.95
C ALA A 466 -11.93 -33.62 -13.09
N ARG A 467 -11.78 -33.62 -11.75
CA ARG A 467 -12.90 -33.62 -10.80
C ARG A 467 -13.76 -32.37 -10.87
N ALA A 468 -13.15 -31.18 -11.09
CA ALA A 468 -13.85 -29.91 -11.24
C ALA A 468 -14.41 -29.67 -12.65
N GLY A 469 -14.15 -30.53 -13.61
CA GLY A 469 -14.57 -30.40 -15.01
C GLY A 469 -13.88 -29.22 -15.71
N VAL A 470 -12.62 -28.89 -15.34
CA VAL A 470 -11.85 -27.80 -15.92
C VAL A 470 -10.65 -28.28 -16.74
N ALA A 471 -10.40 -29.59 -16.81
CA ALA A 471 -9.27 -30.18 -17.52
C ALA A 471 -9.22 -29.78 -19.01
N ASP A 472 -10.35 -29.84 -19.73
CA ASP A 472 -10.45 -29.44 -21.14
C ASP A 472 -10.20 -27.94 -21.32
N VAL A 473 -10.60 -27.12 -20.35
CA VAL A 473 -10.34 -25.68 -20.37
C VAL A 473 -8.84 -25.43 -20.27
N VAL A 474 -8.16 -26.07 -19.29
CA VAL A 474 -6.71 -25.92 -19.09
C VAL A 474 -5.94 -26.42 -20.31
N SER A 475 -6.31 -27.58 -20.87
CA SER A 475 -5.64 -28.15 -22.07
C SER A 475 -5.81 -27.28 -23.32
N SER A 476 -6.88 -26.50 -23.40
CA SER A 476 -7.13 -25.55 -24.50
C SER A 476 -6.38 -24.21 -24.37
N LEU A 477 -5.75 -23.94 -23.22
CA LEU A 477 -4.98 -22.73 -23.00
C LEU A 477 -3.63 -22.79 -23.71
N PRO A 478 -3.11 -21.65 -24.22
CA PRO A 478 -1.86 -21.62 -25.01
C PRO A 478 -0.64 -22.24 -24.33
N GLY A 479 -0.52 -22.09 -23.01
CA GLY A 479 0.55 -22.64 -22.16
C GLY A 479 0.04 -23.60 -21.09
N GLY A 480 -1.17 -24.17 -21.26
CA GLY A 480 -1.77 -25.06 -20.26
C GLY A 480 -1.82 -24.41 -18.87
N TRP A 481 -1.29 -25.09 -17.87
CA TRP A 481 -1.22 -24.63 -16.49
C TRP A 481 -0.45 -23.33 -16.27
N ASP A 482 0.53 -23.02 -17.12
CA ASP A 482 1.36 -21.82 -16.99
C ASP A 482 0.73 -20.57 -17.65
N THR A 483 -0.41 -20.71 -18.32
CA THR A 483 -1.10 -19.59 -18.97
C THR A 483 -1.62 -18.61 -17.93
N PRO A 484 -1.25 -17.30 -18.03
CA PRO A 484 -1.88 -16.24 -17.23
C PRO A 484 -3.35 -16.09 -17.57
N LEU A 485 -4.24 -16.14 -16.58
CA LEU A 485 -5.69 -16.02 -16.78
C LEU A 485 -6.13 -14.55 -16.86
N ALA A 486 -5.47 -13.80 -17.76
CA ALA A 486 -5.77 -12.38 -18.02
C ALA A 486 -5.26 -11.99 -19.41
N ARG A 487 -6.15 -11.48 -20.29
CA ARG A 487 -5.82 -11.12 -21.70
C ARG A 487 -4.80 -10.00 -21.85
N GLN A 488 -4.62 -9.17 -20.84
CA GLN A 488 -3.68 -8.04 -20.88
C GLN A 488 -2.21 -8.47 -20.80
N TYR A 489 -1.93 -9.71 -20.47
CA TYR A 489 -0.57 -10.26 -20.46
C TYR A 489 -0.25 -11.02 -21.75
N THR A 490 1.01 -10.96 -22.17
CA THR A 490 1.49 -11.70 -23.33
C THR A 490 1.29 -13.21 -23.12
N GLY A 491 0.61 -13.87 -24.05
CA GLY A 491 0.25 -15.28 -23.93
C GLY A 491 -0.88 -15.57 -22.93
N GLY A 492 -1.52 -14.52 -22.38
CA GLY A 492 -2.63 -14.67 -21.45
C GLY A 492 -3.96 -14.95 -22.15
N ALA A 493 -4.86 -15.62 -21.43
CA ALA A 493 -6.21 -15.93 -21.85
C ALA A 493 -7.22 -15.47 -20.78
N ASP A 494 -8.44 -15.18 -21.20
CA ASP A 494 -9.55 -14.92 -20.27
C ASP A 494 -10.54 -16.07 -20.33
N LEU A 495 -11.17 -16.35 -19.21
CA LEU A 495 -12.14 -17.42 -19.07
C LEU A 495 -13.56 -16.87 -19.04
N SER A 496 -14.52 -17.68 -19.53
CA SER A 496 -15.93 -17.37 -19.31
C SER A 496 -16.30 -17.45 -17.81
N GLY A 497 -17.45 -16.84 -17.42
CA GLY A 497 -17.91 -16.90 -16.04
C GLY A 497 -18.03 -18.34 -15.49
N GLY A 498 -18.55 -19.26 -16.28
CA GLY A 498 -18.67 -20.68 -15.90
C GLY A 498 -17.32 -21.39 -15.81
N GLN A 499 -16.35 -21.06 -16.68
CA GLN A 499 -14.97 -21.58 -16.59
C GLN A 499 -14.27 -21.08 -15.33
N TRP A 500 -14.39 -19.79 -15.00
CA TRP A 500 -13.87 -19.22 -13.76
C TRP A 500 -14.45 -19.90 -12.52
N GLN A 501 -15.73 -20.24 -12.56
CA GLN A 501 -16.39 -20.98 -11.48
C GLN A 501 -15.80 -22.37 -11.29
N ARG A 502 -15.54 -23.11 -12.38
CA ARG A 502 -14.86 -24.41 -12.32
C ARG A 502 -13.42 -24.29 -11.80
N VAL A 503 -12.70 -23.23 -12.13
CA VAL A 503 -11.38 -22.92 -11.55
C VAL A 503 -11.48 -22.67 -10.04
N ALA A 504 -12.49 -21.92 -9.57
CA ALA A 504 -12.73 -21.73 -8.14
C ALA A 504 -13.07 -23.04 -7.43
N LEU A 505 -13.83 -23.93 -8.09
CA LEU A 505 -14.12 -25.27 -7.59
C LEU A 505 -12.86 -26.15 -7.53
N ALA A 506 -12.02 -26.13 -8.57
CA ALA A 506 -10.73 -26.83 -8.56
C ALA A 506 -9.84 -26.34 -7.42
N ARG A 507 -9.81 -25.02 -7.14
CA ARG A 507 -9.11 -24.43 -5.98
C ARG A 507 -9.60 -25.02 -4.66
N ALA A 508 -10.91 -25.15 -4.47
CA ALA A 508 -11.48 -25.74 -3.25
C ALA A 508 -11.17 -27.24 -3.14
N LEU A 509 -11.26 -27.99 -4.24
CA LEU A 509 -10.89 -29.40 -4.26
C LEU A 509 -9.38 -29.60 -4.01
N TYR A 510 -8.54 -28.69 -4.46
CA TYR A 510 -7.12 -28.72 -4.16
C TYR A 510 -6.84 -28.51 -2.66
N ALA A 511 -7.62 -27.62 -2.00
CA ALA A 511 -7.56 -27.49 -0.55
C ALA A 511 -7.99 -28.80 0.17
N VAL A 512 -9.00 -29.48 -0.34
CA VAL A 512 -9.45 -30.80 0.19
C VAL A 512 -8.34 -31.84 0.03
N GLU A 513 -7.70 -31.95 -1.12
CA GLU A 513 -6.55 -32.84 -1.31
C GLU A 513 -5.36 -32.47 -0.39
N ALA A 514 -5.21 -31.19 -0.08
CA ALA A 514 -4.21 -30.70 0.88
C ALA A 514 -4.59 -30.95 2.36
N GLY A 515 -5.76 -31.57 2.63
CA GLY A 515 -6.19 -32.01 3.97
C GLY A 515 -7.27 -31.16 4.61
N ALA A 516 -7.95 -30.28 3.86
CA ALA A 516 -9.12 -29.55 4.37
C ALA A 516 -10.29 -30.53 4.62
N ARG A 517 -10.97 -30.33 5.77
CA ARG A 517 -12.07 -31.18 6.25
C ARG A 517 -13.43 -30.52 6.21
N VAL A 518 -13.46 -29.21 6.05
CA VAL A 518 -14.69 -28.42 5.96
C VAL A 518 -14.72 -27.73 4.62
N LEU A 519 -15.77 -27.97 3.87
CA LEU A 519 -16.02 -27.35 2.58
C LEU A 519 -17.18 -26.38 2.71
N VAL A 520 -16.96 -25.12 2.34
CA VAL A 520 -17.98 -24.06 2.38
C VAL A 520 -18.22 -23.54 0.98
N LEU A 521 -19.48 -23.56 0.57
CA LEU A 521 -19.93 -23.12 -0.74
C LEU A 521 -20.97 -22.01 -0.57
N ASP A 522 -20.60 -20.77 -0.85
CA ASP A 522 -21.51 -19.62 -0.78
C ASP A 522 -21.99 -19.25 -2.19
N GLU A 523 -23.19 -19.65 -2.55
CA GLU A 523 -23.85 -19.47 -3.85
C GLU A 523 -22.94 -19.83 -5.06
N PRO A 524 -22.36 -21.02 -5.09
CA PRO A 524 -21.30 -21.37 -6.03
C PRO A 524 -21.73 -21.44 -7.51
N THR A 525 -23.02 -21.33 -7.83
CA THR A 525 -23.59 -21.63 -9.15
C THR A 525 -24.35 -20.47 -9.80
N ALA A 526 -24.08 -19.22 -9.38
CA ALA A 526 -24.82 -18.04 -9.86
C ALA A 526 -24.81 -17.85 -11.39
N ASN A 527 -23.85 -18.43 -12.13
CA ASN A 527 -23.65 -18.26 -13.57
C ASN A 527 -23.87 -19.55 -14.41
N LEU A 528 -24.43 -20.63 -13.84
CA LEU A 528 -24.71 -21.87 -14.54
C LEU A 528 -26.21 -21.99 -14.83
N ASP A 529 -26.56 -22.72 -15.92
CA ASP A 529 -27.94 -23.13 -16.14
C ASP A 529 -28.37 -24.21 -15.12
N VAL A 530 -29.68 -24.36 -14.92
CA VAL A 530 -30.25 -25.20 -13.85
C VAL A 530 -29.88 -26.68 -14.00
N ARG A 531 -29.70 -27.18 -15.25
CA ARG A 531 -29.37 -28.61 -15.49
C ARG A 531 -27.88 -28.85 -15.24
N ALA A 532 -27.01 -28.03 -15.83
CA ALA A 532 -25.56 -28.09 -15.60
C ALA A 532 -25.19 -27.92 -14.12
N GLU A 533 -25.95 -27.07 -13.42
CA GLU A 533 -25.81 -26.91 -11.99
C GLU A 533 -26.18 -28.17 -11.20
N ALA A 534 -27.34 -28.76 -11.47
CA ALA A 534 -27.80 -29.93 -10.75
C ALA A 534 -26.88 -31.15 -10.95
N GLU A 535 -26.32 -31.29 -12.16
CA GLU A 535 -25.33 -32.35 -12.47
C GLU A 535 -24.02 -32.07 -11.75
N LEU A 536 -23.45 -30.87 -11.88
CA LEU A 536 -22.22 -30.47 -11.19
C LEU A 536 -22.33 -30.66 -9.67
N PHE A 537 -23.50 -30.33 -9.10
CA PHE A 537 -23.71 -30.42 -7.66
C PHE A 537 -23.86 -31.85 -7.17
N ARG A 538 -24.52 -32.70 -7.94
CA ARG A 538 -24.66 -34.12 -7.62
C ARG A 538 -23.30 -34.81 -7.62
N ASP A 539 -22.53 -34.60 -8.67
CA ASP A 539 -21.18 -35.16 -8.78
C ASP A 539 -20.27 -34.61 -7.67
N PHE A 540 -20.43 -33.35 -7.34
CA PHE A 540 -19.66 -32.70 -6.29
C PHE A 540 -19.98 -33.23 -4.88
N LEU A 541 -21.26 -33.43 -4.53
CA LEU A 541 -21.64 -34.03 -3.25
C LEU A 541 -21.13 -35.49 -3.12
N GLN A 542 -21.10 -36.23 -4.20
CA GLN A 542 -20.48 -37.57 -4.22
C GLN A 542 -18.97 -37.50 -4.01
N LEU A 543 -18.31 -36.55 -4.66
CA LEU A 543 -16.85 -36.31 -4.55
C LEU A 543 -16.41 -35.83 -3.18
N THR A 544 -17.31 -35.22 -2.42
CA THR A 544 -17.06 -34.63 -1.09
C THR A 544 -17.71 -35.44 0.04
N SER A 545 -18.20 -36.66 -0.26
CA SER A 545 -18.77 -37.54 0.77
C SER A 545 -17.76 -37.78 1.90
N GLY A 546 -18.21 -37.63 3.16
CA GLY A 546 -17.36 -37.73 4.35
C GLY A 546 -16.70 -36.44 4.77
N LEU A 547 -16.80 -35.34 3.99
CA LEU A 547 -16.40 -34.01 4.41
C LEU A 547 -17.57 -33.31 5.10
N THR A 548 -17.25 -32.42 6.05
CA THR A 548 -18.24 -31.48 6.57
C THR A 548 -18.51 -30.42 5.52
N THR A 549 -19.71 -30.41 4.93
CA THR A 549 -20.05 -29.49 3.85
C THR A 549 -21.07 -28.46 4.33
N ILE A 550 -20.79 -27.19 4.16
CA ILE A 550 -21.70 -26.07 4.44
C ILE A 550 -22.09 -25.46 3.11
N LEU A 551 -23.36 -25.60 2.74
CA LEU A 551 -23.90 -25.06 1.51
C LEU A 551 -24.79 -23.88 1.78
N ILE A 552 -24.45 -22.72 1.25
CA ILE A 552 -25.35 -21.55 1.19
C ILE A 552 -25.91 -21.48 -0.22
N SER A 553 -27.21 -21.65 -0.35
CA SER A 553 -27.89 -21.57 -1.63
C SER A 553 -29.32 -21.07 -1.47
N HIS A 554 -29.77 -20.31 -2.44
CA HIS A 554 -31.18 -19.96 -2.60
C HIS A 554 -31.90 -20.89 -3.57
N ARG A 555 -31.22 -21.92 -4.15
CA ARG A 555 -31.75 -22.87 -5.12
C ARG A 555 -32.09 -24.20 -4.44
N PHE A 556 -33.37 -24.49 -4.37
CA PHE A 556 -33.86 -25.69 -3.67
C PHE A 556 -33.52 -27.02 -4.38
N SER A 557 -33.20 -26.98 -5.68
CA SER A 557 -32.68 -28.13 -6.41
C SER A 557 -31.43 -28.73 -5.79
N THR A 558 -30.59 -27.89 -5.21
CA THR A 558 -29.36 -28.30 -4.53
C THR A 558 -29.56 -28.55 -3.03
N VAL A 559 -30.31 -27.66 -2.36
CA VAL A 559 -30.56 -27.70 -0.92
C VAL A 559 -31.23 -28.96 -0.45
N ARG A 560 -32.19 -29.52 -1.23
CA ARG A 560 -32.97 -30.71 -0.87
C ARG A 560 -32.14 -31.99 -0.64
N HIS A 561 -30.87 -31.99 -1.11
CA HIS A 561 -30.00 -33.15 -0.99
C HIS A 561 -29.05 -33.05 0.23
N ALA A 562 -29.11 -31.96 0.99
CA ALA A 562 -28.36 -31.83 2.22
C ALA A 562 -28.96 -32.70 3.35
N ASP A 563 -28.08 -33.26 4.21
CA ASP A 563 -28.49 -34.05 5.36
C ASP A 563 -29.28 -33.23 6.37
N LEU A 564 -28.92 -31.94 6.50
CA LEU A 564 -29.54 -31.00 7.40
C LEU A 564 -29.77 -29.66 6.69
N ILE A 565 -30.95 -29.09 6.84
CA ILE A 565 -31.30 -27.77 6.30
C ILE A 565 -31.61 -26.85 7.46
N CYS A 566 -30.96 -25.67 7.49
CA CYS A 566 -31.17 -24.63 8.49
C CYS A 566 -31.71 -23.38 7.81
N VAL A 567 -32.86 -22.91 8.26
CA VAL A 567 -33.48 -21.66 7.77
C VAL A 567 -33.06 -20.51 8.64
N LEU A 568 -32.32 -19.55 8.04
CA LEU A 568 -31.84 -18.35 8.70
C LEU A 568 -32.78 -17.18 8.42
N ASP A 569 -33.27 -16.53 9.47
CA ASP A 569 -34.10 -15.33 9.39
C ASP A 569 -33.84 -14.38 10.55
N GLY A 570 -33.70 -13.07 10.24
CA GLY A 570 -33.41 -12.05 11.26
C GLY A 570 -32.17 -12.36 12.11
N GLY A 571 -31.16 -13.02 11.52
CA GLY A 571 -29.91 -13.40 12.19
C GLY A 571 -30.02 -14.61 13.14
N ARG A 572 -31.10 -15.39 13.07
CA ARG A 572 -31.34 -16.59 13.91
C ARG A 572 -31.73 -17.79 13.06
N VAL A 573 -31.47 -19.00 13.55
CA VAL A 573 -32.05 -20.22 12.99
C VAL A 573 -33.50 -20.34 13.46
N VAL A 574 -34.44 -20.35 12.52
CA VAL A 574 -35.87 -20.40 12.82
C VAL A 574 -36.49 -21.79 12.54
N GLU A 575 -35.91 -22.55 11.62
CA GLU A 575 -36.33 -23.93 11.30
C GLU A 575 -35.07 -24.74 11.00
N GLN A 576 -35.09 -26.01 11.39
CA GLN A 576 -34.02 -26.97 11.16
C GLN A 576 -34.59 -28.39 11.00
N GLY A 577 -34.13 -29.14 10.00
CA GLY A 577 -34.55 -30.50 9.75
C GLY A 577 -34.15 -31.03 8.37
N SER A 578 -34.61 -32.22 8.00
CA SER A 578 -34.48 -32.72 6.64
C SER A 578 -35.42 -31.98 5.66
N HIS A 579 -35.23 -32.21 4.36
CA HIS A 579 -36.15 -31.66 3.34
C HIS A 579 -37.61 -32.12 3.59
N GLU A 580 -37.80 -33.40 3.84
CA GLU A 580 -39.11 -34.01 4.07
C GLU A 580 -39.78 -33.43 5.31
N ASP A 581 -39.05 -33.33 6.42
CA ASP A 581 -39.58 -32.80 7.69
C ASP A 581 -40.01 -31.33 7.52
N LEU A 582 -39.18 -30.51 6.90
CA LEU A 582 -39.46 -29.09 6.73
C LEU A 582 -40.57 -28.79 5.74
N VAL A 583 -40.74 -29.65 4.70
CA VAL A 583 -41.90 -29.54 3.78
C VAL A 583 -43.17 -29.97 4.50
N ALA A 584 -43.15 -31.07 5.27
CA ALA A 584 -44.28 -31.55 6.05
C ALA A 584 -44.73 -30.55 7.13
N ALA A 585 -43.78 -29.84 7.76
CA ALA A 585 -44.07 -28.81 8.76
C ALA A 585 -44.82 -27.60 8.18
N GLY A 586 -44.81 -27.37 6.86
CA GLY A 586 -45.52 -26.28 6.20
C GLY A 586 -45.02 -24.86 6.59
N GLY A 587 -43.83 -24.80 7.15
CA GLY A 587 -43.23 -23.58 7.71
C GLY A 587 -42.67 -22.63 6.66
N ARG A 588 -41.63 -21.87 7.04
CA ARG A 588 -40.99 -20.90 6.18
C ARG A 588 -40.22 -21.56 5.02
N TYR A 589 -39.56 -22.69 5.29
CA TYR A 589 -38.92 -23.50 4.27
C TYR A 589 -39.88 -23.94 3.19
N ALA A 590 -41.01 -24.54 3.58
CA ALA A 590 -42.02 -25.04 2.65
C ALA A 590 -42.60 -23.90 1.78
N ARG A 591 -42.82 -22.72 2.36
CA ARG A 591 -43.26 -21.52 1.62
C ARG A 591 -42.24 -21.08 0.58
N LEU A 592 -40.94 -20.95 0.97
CA LEU A 592 -39.87 -20.59 0.06
C LEU A 592 -39.70 -21.61 -1.07
N PHE A 593 -39.77 -22.89 -0.73
CA PHE A 593 -39.72 -23.99 -1.69
C PHE A 593 -40.90 -23.91 -2.69
N GLY A 594 -42.13 -23.72 -2.18
CA GLY A 594 -43.34 -23.63 -3.01
C GLY A 594 -43.29 -22.45 -3.99
N LEU A 595 -42.80 -21.28 -3.57
CA LEU A 595 -42.62 -20.11 -4.43
C LEU A 595 -41.62 -20.36 -5.57
N GLN A 596 -40.54 -21.11 -5.32
CA GLN A 596 -39.60 -21.46 -6.39
C GLN A 596 -40.15 -22.58 -7.29
N ALA A 597 -40.78 -23.59 -6.72
CA ALA A 597 -41.37 -24.69 -7.50
C ALA A 597 -42.47 -24.20 -8.45
N ALA A 598 -43.21 -23.16 -8.07
CA ALA A 598 -44.20 -22.52 -8.94
C ALA A 598 -43.59 -21.87 -10.18
N ARG A 599 -42.41 -21.24 -10.04
CA ARG A 599 -41.69 -20.62 -11.17
C ARG A 599 -41.13 -21.60 -12.22
N PHE A 600 -41.07 -22.87 -11.91
CA PHE A 600 -40.61 -23.91 -12.83
C PHE A 600 -41.76 -24.74 -13.44
N ARG A 601 -43.02 -24.42 -13.06
CA ARG A 601 -44.21 -25.06 -13.65
C ARG A 601 -44.86 -24.22 -14.77
N ASP A 602 -44.53 -22.94 -14.82
CA ASP A 602 -44.84 -22.03 -15.90
C ASP A 602 -43.68 -21.95 -16.92
#